data_fc5f5a977699bee85ca9b73359a101f1
#
_entry.id   fc5f5a977699bee85ca9b73359a101f1
#
_cell.length_a   1.000
_cell.length_b   1.000
_cell.length_c   1.000
_cell.angle_alpha   90.00
_cell.angle_beta   90.00
_cell.angle_gamma   90.00
#
_symmetry.space_group_name_H-M   'P 1'
#
loop_
_entity.id
_entity.type
_entity.pdbx_description
1 polymer ?
#
loop_
_entity_poly.entity_id
_entity_poly.type
_entity_poly.pdbx_seq_one_letter_code
_entity_poly.pdbx_strand_id
1 'polypeptide(L)'
;MKTISSRTWKIGGGILAVLLILFAIFSRSKGDNASAAETTKTDAITVGPENIAVVSNMTIMSGPSISGTLEPEREAVLRAQVSGSVLQTYADQGQAVSPGTVLARIDATGIQDAYTSARAQVVAARNAADIASKDQARNEKLLAAGAIAERDIEQSKRASIAAQAALEDANSRLASAERQYRSTTVTAPFAGVVSDRPVSAGDVVQPGTALYTVVDPSSMRLEASVPAEQLSLIRVGVPVAFTVSGYPGRQFVGHITRVNPTADPTTRQVRIYVSIPNAGRTLVGGLFASGRVSTATKNGLVVPSAAVDVRGTQPLVTRVKGGKAEHVNVQIGLTDKSTETTEILAGLMAGDTLLLGAAQGITPGTPVRVTAPANTPAAVSTTAGGQ
;
A
#
# COMPACT_ATOMS: atom_id res chain seq x y z
N MET A 1 -5.20 116.62 -38.22
CA MET A 1 -4.70 116.10 -39.51
C MET A 1 -4.61 114.60 -39.47
N LYS A 2 -5.21 114.00 -40.36
CA LYS A 2 -5.17 112.66 -40.94
C LYS A 2 -6.47 111.87 -40.79
N THR A 3 -7.12 111.80 -41.89
CA THR A 3 -8.30 111.10 -42.30
C THR A 3 -8.19 109.56 -42.06
N ILE A 4 -9.20 108.97 -41.44
CA ILE A 4 -9.34 107.51 -41.34
C ILE A 4 -10.42 107.09 -42.32
N SER A 5 -10.02 106.25 -43.25
CA SER A 5 -10.71 105.77 -44.41
C SER A 5 -11.91 104.89 -44.07
N SER A 6 -13.01 105.05 -44.81
CA SER A 6 -14.31 104.37 -44.71
C SER A 6 -14.35 102.88 -45.13
N ARG A 7 -13.24 102.16 -44.97
CA ARG A 7 -13.11 100.77 -45.42
C ARG A 7 -13.28 99.71 -44.33
N THR A 8 -13.37 100.10 -43.07
CA THR A 8 -13.43 99.18 -41.94
C THR A 8 -14.85 98.81 -41.48
N TRP A 9 -15.88 99.44 -41.97
CA TRP A 9 -17.26 99.13 -41.56
C TRP A 9 -17.92 97.99 -42.33
N LYS A 10 -17.41 97.57 -43.48
CA LYS A 10 -17.97 96.41 -44.21
C LYS A 10 -17.45 95.09 -43.79
N ILE A 11 -16.34 95.01 -43.03
CA ILE A 11 -15.76 93.77 -42.51
C ILE A 11 -16.39 93.40 -41.16
N GLY A 12 -16.81 94.33 -40.34
CA GLY A 12 -17.45 94.07 -39.05
C GLY A 12 -18.85 93.47 -39.17
N GLY A 13 -19.61 93.78 -40.21
CA GLY A 13 -20.96 93.21 -40.42
C GLY A 13 -20.95 91.77 -40.89
N GLY A 14 -19.92 91.40 -41.67
CA GLY A 14 -19.77 90.00 -42.12
C GLY A 14 -19.40 89.03 -41.00
N ILE A 15 -18.53 89.43 -40.07
CA ILE A 15 -18.10 88.63 -38.94
C ILE A 15 -19.25 88.43 -37.95
N LEU A 16 -20.08 89.45 -37.71
CA LEU A 16 -21.25 89.33 -36.81
C LEU A 16 -22.32 88.41 -37.40
N ALA A 17 -22.56 88.41 -38.73
CA ALA A 17 -23.47 87.48 -39.38
C ALA A 17 -23.00 86.01 -39.35
N VAL A 18 -21.69 85.76 -39.53
CA VAL A 18 -21.10 84.43 -39.43
C VAL A 18 -21.12 83.91 -38.00
N LEU A 19 -20.88 84.75 -36.99
CA LEU A 19 -20.98 84.35 -35.56
C LEU A 19 -22.43 84.04 -35.15
N LEU A 20 -23.43 84.78 -35.68
CA LEU A 20 -24.84 84.47 -35.41
C LEU A 20 -25.30 83.21 -36.12
N ILE A 21 -24.81 82.89 -37.30
CA ILE A 21 -25.09 81.62 -37.99
C ILE A 21 -24.39 80.45 -37.27
N LEU A 22 -23.16 80.61 -36.81
CA LEU A 22 -22.46 79.62 -36.02
C LEU A 22 -23.12 79.40 -34.64
N PHE A 23 -23.65 80.49 -34.03
CA PHE A 23 -24.41 80.39 -32.79
C PHE A 23 -25.75 79.68 -32.98
N ALA A 24 -26.46 79.95 -34.12
CA ALA A 24 -27.69 79.21 -34.43
C ALA A 24 -27.47 77.74 -34.78
N ILE A 25 -26.35 77.41 -35.42
CA ILE A 25 -25.97 75.98 -35.65
C ILE A 25 -25.57 75.34 -34.37
N PHE A 26 -24.87 76.04 -33.47
CA PHE A 26 -24.44 75.48 -32.17
C PHE A 26 -25.60 75.36 -31.16
N SER A 27 -26.59 76.24 -31.20
CA SER A 27 -27.79 76.16 -30.36
C SER A 27 -28.78 75.04 -30.82
N ARG A 28 -28.74 74.68 -32.11
CA ARG A 28 -29.61 73.68 -32.69
C ARG A 28 -29.02 72.26 -32.48
N SER A 29 -27.73 72.11 -32.07
CA SER A 29 -27.05 70.87 -31.73
C SER A 29 -27.23 70.47 -30.25
N LYS A 30 -28.03 71.22 -29.45
CA LYS A 30 -28.25 70.99 -28.05
C LYS A 30 -29.63 70.43 -27.68
N GLY A 31 -30.32 69.91 -28.67
CA GLY A 31 -31.59 69.22 -28.50
C GLY A 31 -31.46 67.81 -29.09
N ASP A 32 -31.59 66.79 -28.22
CA ASP A 32 -31.59 65.38 -28.49
C ASP A 32 -30.22 64.62 -28.28
N ASN A 33 -29.64 64.78 -27.10
CA ASN A 33 -28.89 63.71 -26.49
C ASN A 33 -29.50 63.44 -25.11
N ALA A 34 -30.71 62.90 -25.08
CA ALA A 34 -31.11 61.96 -24.05
C ALA A 34 -30.26 60.74 -24.28
N SER A 35 -29.04 60.80 -23.74
CA SER A 35 -28.21 59.57 -23.57
C SER A 35 -29.04 58.62 -22.74
N ALA A 36 -29.70 57.69 -23.42
CA ALA A 36 -30.05 56.46 -22.81
C ALA A 36 -28.74 55.92 -22.19
N ALA A 37 -28.66 55.87 -20.88
CA ALA A 37 -27.69 55.05 -20.18
C ALA A 37 -27.93 53.65 -20.72
N GLU A 38 -27.21 53.23 -21.75
CA GLU A 38 -27.01 51.83 -22.05
C GLU A 38 -26.40 51.23 -20.79
N THR A 39 -27.27 50.69 -19.95
CA THR A 39 -26.90 49.68 -18.98
C THR A 39 -26.32 48.57 -19.85
N THR A 40 -25.01 48.58 -20.02
CA THR A 40 -24.28 47.49 -20.62
C THR A 40 -24.67 46.28 -19.77
N LYS A 41 -25.69 45.54 -20.19
CA LYS A 41 -25.93 44.17 -19.67
C LYS A 41 -24.67 43.44 -20.03
N THR A 42 -23.73 43.39 -19.08
CA THR A 42 -22.60 42.47 -19.17
C THR A 42 -23.24 41.09 -19.26
N ASP A 43 -23.22 40.50 -20.46
CA ASP A 43 -23.75 39.16 -20.67
C ASP A 43 -23.07 38.25 -19.67
N ALA A 44 -23.90 37.52 -18.92
CA ALA A 44 -23.39 36.60 -17.92
C ALA A 44 -22.56 35.52 -18.61
N ILE A 45 -21.30 35.38 -18.19
CA ILE A 45 -20.42 34.33 -18.70
C ILE A 45 -21.00 32.99 -18.25
N THR A 46 -21.34 32.12 -19.21
CA THR A 46 -21.82 30.79 -18.92
C THR A 46 -20.64 29.86 -18.67
N VAL A 47 -20.61 29.25 -17.49
CA VAL A 47 -19.55 28.30 -17.07
C VAL A 47 -20.16 26.91 -17.01
N GLY A 48 -19.57 25.96 -17.74
CA GLY A 48 -19.97 24.56 -17.74
C GLY A 48 -19.63 23.85 -16.43
N PRO A 49 -20.27 22.71 -16.16
CA PRO A 49 -20.08 21.95 -14.91
C PRO A 49 -18.65 21.44 -14.73
N GLU A 50 -17.90 21.25 -15.82
CA GLU A 50 -16.49 20.82 -15.80
C GLU A 50 -15.53 21.90 -15.25
N ASN A 51 -15.96 23.17 -15.25
CA ASN A 51 -15.17 24.31 -14.78
C ASN A 51 -15.63 24.84 -13.42
N ILE A 52 -16.36 24.03 -12.66
CA ILE A 52 -16.80 24.35 -11.30
C ILE A 52 -16.46 23.25 -10.32
N ALA A 53 -16.24 23.62 -9.07
CA ALA A 53 -16.14 22.69 -7.94
C ALA A 53 -16.94 23.22 -6.75
N VAL A 54 -17.53 22.32 -5.99
CA VAL A 54 -18.25 22.67 -4.76
C VAL A 54 -17.36 22.31 -3.57
N VAL A 55 -17.19 23.25 -2.65
CA VAL A 55 -16.45 23.05 -1.41
C VAL A 55 -17.19 22.05 -0.54
N SER A 56 -16.55 20.95 -0.20
CA SER A 56 -17.15 19.91 0.63
C SER A 56 -16.26 19.57 1.83
N ASN A 57 -16.88 19.08 2.91
CA ASN A 57 -16.14 18.49 4.02
C ASN A 57 -15.73 17.08 3.63
N MET A 58 -14.44 16.84 3.55
CA MET A 58 -13.86 15.53 3.23
C MET A 58 -12.65 15.24 4.12
N THR A 59 -12.33 13.97 4.23
CA THR A 59 -11.09 13.55 4.86
C THR A 59 -9.94 13.70 3.85
N ILE A 60 -8.96 14.53 4.17
CA ILE A 60 -7.72 14.65 3.42
C ILE A 60 -6.60 13.91 4.14
N MET A 61 -5.81 13.17 3.38
CA MET A 61 -4.65 12.44 3.88
C MET A 61 -3.38 12.97 3.22
N SER A 62 -2.37 13.22 4.03
CA SER A 62 -1.05 13.60 3.54
C SER A 62 -0.03 12.57 3.95
N GLY A 63 0.93 12.32 3.08
CA GLY A 63 2.04 11.43 3.34
C GLY A 63 2.70 10.94 2.07
N PRO A 64 3.86 10.26 2.19
CA PRO A 64 4.60 9.76 1.05
C PRO A 64 3.80 8.68 0.29
N SER A 65 3.87 8.73 -1.02
CA SER A 65 3.39 7.65 -1.87
C SER A 65 4.36 6.48 -1.80
N ILE A 66 3.81 5.28 -1.80
CA ILE A 66 4.56 4.03 -1.81
C ILE A 66 4.02 3.12 -2.90
N SER A 67 4.89 2.30 -3.44
CA SER A 67 4.51 1.24 -4.36
C SER A 67 5.40 0.03 -4.12
N GLY A 68 4.87 -1.14 -4.43
CA GLY A 68 5.60 -2.38 -4.21
C GLY A 68 4.79 -3.61 -4.59
N THR A 69 5.29 -4.77 -4.20
CA THR A 69 4.68 -6.07 -4.48
C THR A 69 4.14 -6.69 -3.20
N LEU A 70 2.98 -7.30 -3.32
CA LEU A 70 2.39 -8.11 -2.26
C LEU A 70 3.05 -9.47 -2.22
N GLU A 71 3.45 -9.90 -1.04
CA GLU A 71 3.99 -11.23 -0.77
C GLU A 71 3.25 -11.85 0.40
N PRO A 72 3.15 -13.19 0.48
CA PRO A 72 2.71 -13.86 1.70
C PRO A 72 3.67 -13.50 2.86
N GLU A 73 3.16 -13.27 4.05
CA GLU A 73 4.02 -12.98 5.21
C GLU A 73 4.86 -14.19 5.61
N ARG A 74 4.33 -15.40 5.39
CA ARG A 74 5.01 -16.67 5.65
C ARG A 74 5.03 -17.51 4.39
N GLU A 75 6.24 -17.87 3.97
CA GLU A 75 6.51 -18.76 2.84
C GLU A 75 7.60 -19.76 3.24
N ALA A 76 7.44 -21.01 2.84
CA ALA A 76 8.45 -22.05 3.03
C ALA A 76 8.64 -22.84 1.73
N VAL A 77 9.85 -22.79 1.20
CA VAL A 77 10.28 -23.68 0.11
C VAL A 77 10.86 -24.94 0.74
N LEU A 78 10.12 -26.04 0.66
CA LEU A 78 10.51 -27.35 1.19
C LEU A 78 11.41 -28.04 0.18
N ARG A 79 12.61 -28.39 0.62
CA ARG A 79 13.63 -29.03 -0.22
C ARG A 79 13.93 -30.43 0.25
N ALA A 80 14.29 -31.31 -0.68
CA ALA A 80 14.78 -32.64 -0.36
C ALA A 80 16.04 -32.53 0.53
N GLN A 81 16.08 -33.33 1.61
CA GLN A 81 17.25 -33.47 2.50
C GLN A 81 18.04 -34.71 2.20
N VAL A 82 17.44 -35.65 1.47
CA VAL A 82 18.03 -36.98 1.12
C VAL A 82 17.86 -37.20 -0.38
N SER A 83 18.73 -38.03 -0.96
CA SER A 83 18.60 -38.53 -2.32
C SER A 83 17.63 -39.68 -2.38
N GLY A 84 16.85 -39.79 -3.43
CA GLY A 84 15.95 -40.90 -3.70
C GLY A 84 14.93 -40.57 -4.78
N SER A 85 14.04 -41.50 -5.09
CA SER A 85 12.90 -41.28 -5.96
C SER A 85 11.68 -40.83 -5.14
N VAL A 86 10.87 -39.92 -5.68
CA VAL A 86 9.62 -39.53 -5.05
C VAL A 86 8.61 -40.66 -5.23
N LEU A 87 8.30 -41.39 -4.15
CA LEU A 87 7.33 -42.48 -4.17
C LEU A 87 5.93 -41.97 -4.47
N GLN A 88 5.53 -40.98 -3.74
CA GLN A 88 4.17 -40.43 -3.80
C GLN A 88 4.14 -38.97 -3.35
N THR A 89 3.27 -38.19 -4.01
CA THR A 89 2.88 -36.85 -3.62
C THR A 89 1.45 -36.90 -3.07
N TYR A 90 1.20 -36.25 -1.93
CA TYR A 90 -0.09 -36.32 -1.21
C TYR A 90 -0.86 -35.00 -1.27
N ALA A 91 -0.25 -33.94 -1.76
CA ALA A 91 -0.87 -32.63 -1.88
C ALA A 91 -0.58 -32.03 -3.24
N ASP A 92 -1.60 -31.39 -3.82
CA ASP A 92 -1.51 -30.67 -5.10
C ASP A 92 -1.48 -29.15 -4.91
N GLN A 93 -1.11 -28.44 -5.99
CA GLN A 93 -1.16 -26.98 -6.02
C GLN A 93 -2.57 -26.49 -5.71
N GLY A 94 -2.67 -25.42 -4.91
CA GLY A 94 -3.94 -24.85 -4.46
C GLY A 94 -4.57 -25.57 -3.26
N GLN A 95 -4.03 -26.70 -2.83
CA GLN A 95 -4.56 -27.47 -1.69
C GLN A 95 -4.15 -26.86 -0.35
N ALA A 96 -5.11 -26.73 0.56
CA ALA A 96 -4.86 -26.32 1.93
C ALA A 96 -4.24 -27.46 2.75
N VAL A 97 -3.23 -27.14 3.56
CA VAL A 97 -2.50 -28.10 4.39
C VAL A 97 -2.38 -27.59 5.82
N SER A 98 -2.34 -28.53 6.78
CA SER A 98 -2.12 -28.26 8.20
C SER A 98 -0.66 -28.58 8.60
N PRO A 99 -0.16 -28.03 9.72
CA PRO A 99 1.18 -28.36 10.21
C PRO A 99 1.35 -29.87 10.39
N GLY A 100 2.47 -30.44 9.91
CA GLY A 100 2.76 -31.88 10.00
C GLY A 100 2.06 -32.74 8.94
N THR A 101 1.19 -32.18 8.08
CA THR A 101 0.62 -32.92 6.94
C THR A 101 1.75 -33.41 6.03
N VAL A 102 1.74 -34.69 5.70
CA VAL A 102 2.70 -35.28 4.76
C VAL A 102 2.39 -34.81 3.36
N LEU A 103 3.39 -34.22 2.69
CA LEU A 103 3.28 -33.71 1.33
C LEU A 103 3.88 -34.64 0.29
N ALA A 104 5.01 -35.25 0.62
CA ALA A 104 5.63 -36.26 -0.23
C ALA A 104 6.41 -37.29 0.62
N ARG A 105 6.65 -38.47 0.03
CA ARG A 105 7.54 -39.47 0.55
C ARG A 105 8.60 -39.81 -0.50
N ILE A 106 9.85 -39.80 -0.06
CA ILE A 106 11.02 -40.16 -0.87
C ILE A 106 11.37 -41.59 -0.57
N ASP A 107 11.53 -42.44 -1.57
CA ASP A 107 12.08 -43.77 -1.46
C ASP A 107 13.59 -43.64 -1.27
N ALA A 108 14.03 -44.08 -0.09
CA ALA A 108 15.43 -44.15 0.28
C ALA A 108 15.65 -45.45 1.07
N THR A 109 15.48 -46.58 0.39
CA THR A 109 15.53 -47.94 0.97
C THR A 109 16.80 -48.14 1.83
N GLY A 110 17.97 -47.67 1.36
CA GLY A 110 19.21 -47.74 2.13
C GLY A 110 19.19 -46.96 3.46
N ILE A 111 18.42 -45.87 3.56
CA ILE A 111 18.23 -45.07 4.79
C ILE A 111 17.34 -45.85 5.76
N GLN A 112 16.29 -46.49 5.27
CA GLN A 112 15.41 -47.34 6.10
C GLN A 112 16.16 -48.56 6.65
N ASP A 113 17.00 -49.19 5.83
CA ASP A 113 17.82 -50.30 6.25
C ASP A 113 18.85 -49.87 7.30
N ALA A 114 19.49 -48.73 7.12
CA ALA A 114 20.42 -48.17 8.11
C ALA A 114 19.72 -47.87 9.44
N TYR A 115 18.51 -47.31 9.41
CA TYR A 115 17.71 -47.07 10.62
C TYR A 115 17.36 -48.38 11.34
N THR A 116 16.91 -49.40 10.61
CA THR A 116 16.56 -50.70 11.17
C THR A 116 17.78 -51.37 11.78
N SER A 117 18.95 -51.35 11.12
CA SER A 117 20.21 -51.87 11.61
C SER A 117 20.66 -51.13 12.88
N ALA A 118 20.65 -49.81 12.89
CA ALA A 118 21.03 -49.03 14.08
C ALA A 118 20.11 -49.32 15.27
N ARG A 119 18.81 -49.50 15.05
CA ARG A 119 17.86 -49.90 16.08
C ARG A 119 18.20 -51.31 16.68
N ALA A 120 18.56 -52.24 15.83
CA ALA A 120 18.98 -53.60 16.29
C ALA A 120 20.29 -53.54 17.12
N GLN A 121 21.24 -52.66 16.71
CA GLN A 121 22.48 -52.44 17.46
C GLN A 121 22.24 -51.90 18.88
N VAL A 122 21.29 -50.96 19.05
CA VAL A 122 20.90 -50.43 20.37
C VAL A 122 20.36 -51.57 21.25
N VAL A 123 19.51 -52.44 20.71
CA VAL A 123 18.97 -53.61 21.47
C VAL A 123 20.09 -54.51 21.92
N ALA A 124 21.05 -54.85 21.05
CA ALA A 124 22.21 -55.69 21.41
C ALA A 124 23.11 -55.02 22.47
N ALA A 125 23.45 -53.74 22.29
CA ALA A 125 24.29 -53.02 23.23
C ALA A 125 23.61 -52.84 24.59
N ARG A 126 22.28 -52.61 24.61
CA ARG A 126 21.51 -52.53 25.86
C ARG A 126 21.54 -53.86 26.64
N ASN A 127 21.36 -54.98 25.97
CA ASN A 127 21.45 -56.30 26.61
C ASN A 127 22.85 -56.55 27.16
N ALA A 128 23.91 -56.16 26.41
CA ALA A 128 25.29 -56.31 26.90
C ALA A 128 25.57 -55.46 28.17
N ALA A 129 25.09 -54.19 28.16
CA ALA A 129 25.19 -53.29 29.30
C ALA A 129 24.43 -53.78 30.51
N ASP A 130 23.24 -54.36 30.34
CA ASP A 130 22.43 -54.94 31.42
C ASP A 130 23.13 -56.16 32.04
N ILE A 131 23.70 -57.06 31.21
CA ILE A 131 24.47 -58.21 31.68
C ILE A 131 25.70 -57.73 32.45
N ALA A 132 26.51 -56.85 31.92
CA ALA A 132 27.72 -56.36 32.56
C ALA A 132 27.43 -55.63 33.88
N SER A 133 26.35 -54.86 33.94
CA SER A 133 25.89 -54.22 35.18
C SER A 133 25.46 -55.21 36.26
N LYS A 134 24.71 -56.23 35.86
CA LYS A 134 24.32 -57.30 36.77
C LYS A 134 25.53 -58.14 37.31
N ASP A 135 26.53 -58.42 36.47
CA ASP A 135 27.74 -59.05 36.83
C ASP A 135 28.59 -58.20 37.79
N GLN A 136 28.71 -56.90 37.53
CA GLN A 136 29.34 -55.99 38.47
C GLN A 136 28.64 -56.00 39.84
N ALA A 137 27.30 -55.84 39.87
CA ALA A 137 26.54 -55.86 41.13
C ALA A 137 26.64 -57.19 41.87
N ARG A 138 26.76 -58.29 41.15
CA ARG A 138 27.03 -59.64 41.76
C ARG A 138 28.43 -59.72 42.38
N ASN A 139 29.45 -59.26 41.65
CA ASN A 139 30.84 -59.27 42.12
C ASN A 139 31.04 -58.32 43.31
N GLU A 140 30.34 -57.16 43.37
CA GLU A 140 30.34 -56.27 44.54
C GLU A 140 29.86 -57.02 45.83
N LYS A 141 28.80 -57.82 45.71
CA LYS A 141 28.27 -58.60 46.82
C LYS A 141 29.24 -59.71 47.24
N LEU A 142 29.89 -60.38 46.26
CA LEU A 142 30.88 -61.43 46.52
C LEU A 142 32.16 -60.87 47.17
N LEU A 143 32.63 -59.70 46.77
CA LEU A 143 33.74 -59.03 47.41
C LEU A 143 33.42 -58.67 48.86
N ALA A 144 32.22 -58.06 49.10
CA ALA A 144 31.75 -57.79 50.47
C ALA A 144 31.66 -59.01 51.36
N ALA A 145 31.43 -60.20 50.80
CA ALA A 145 31.45 -61.45 51.46
C ALA A 145 32.86 -62.10 51.58
N GLY A 146 33.91 -61.44 51.03
CA GLY A 146 35.28 -61.95 51.04
C GLY A 146 35.53 -63.15 50.09
N ALA A 147 34.62 -63.37 49.09
CA ALA A 147 34.63 -64.53 48.20
C ALA A 147 35.45 -64.37 46.91
N ILE A 148 35.82 -63.14 46.57
CA ILE A 148 36.59 -62.72 45.33
C ILE A 148 37.67 -61.72 45.67
N ALA A 149 38.65 -61.59 44.78
CA ALA A 149 39.71 -60.62 44.92
C ALA A 149 39.28 -59.19 44.38
N GLU A 150 39.88 -58.14 44.91
CA GLU A 150 39.63 -56.76 44.48
C GLU A 150 39.84 -56.52 42.95
N ARG A 151 40.80 -57.24 42.37
CA ARG A 151 41.06 -57.19 40.91
C ARG A 151 39.83 -57.67 40.12
N ASP A 152 39.04 -58.59 40.60
CA ASP A 152 37.90 -59.15 39.88
C ASP A 152 36.73 -58.17 39.86
N ILE A 153 36.53 -57.40 40.92
CA ILE A 153 35.56 -56.29 40.89
C ILE A 153 36.00 -55.13 39.97
N GLU A 154 37.29 -54.77 39.97
CA GLU A 154 37.80 -53.75 39.05
C GLU A 154 37.61 -54.12 37.57
N GLN A 155 37.80 -55.44 37.24
CA GLN A 155 37.59 -55.95 35.89
C GLN A 155 36.09 -55.86 35.48
N SER A 156 35.16 -56.29 36.36
CA SER A 156 33.74 -56.24 36.09
C SER A 156 33.22 -54.75 35.98
N LYS A 157 33.78 -53.85 36.80
CA LYS A 157 33.48 -52.42 36.72
C LYS A 157 33.94 -51.85 35.41
N ARG A 158 35.16 -52.16 34.93
CA ARG A 158 35.66 -51.72 33.62
C ARG A 158 34.79 -52.29 32.50
N ALA A 159 34.34 -53.50 32.56
CA ALA A 159 33.45 -54.14 31.58
C ALA A 159 32.06 -53.44 31.54
N SER A 160 31.52 -53.14 32.73
CA SER A 160 30.26 -52.41 32.84
C SER A 160 30.36 -51.02 32.24
N ILE A 161 31.43 -50.25 32.54
CA ILE A 161 31.67 -48.93 31.96
C ILE A 161 31.82 -49.01 30.42
N ALA A 162 32.57 -50.00 29.92
CA ALA A 162 32.76 -50.17 28.48
C ALA A 162 31.45 -50.57 27.78
N ALA A 163 30.64 -51.42 28.36
CA ALA A 163 29.34 -51.80 27.81
C ALA A 163 28.34 -50.62 27.82
N GLN A 164 28.37 -49.78 28.87
CA GLN A 164 27.55 -48.57 28.94
C GLN A 164 27.98 -47.56 27.90
N ALA A 165 29.28 -47.36 27.67
CA ALA A 165 29.79 -46.48 26.61
C ALA A 165 29.40 -47.01 25.21
N ALA A 166 29.41 -48.31 24.99
CA ALA A 166 28.96 -48.92 23.73
C ALA A 166 27.46 -48.74 23.50
N LEU A 167 26.63 -48.77 24.55
CA LEU A 167 25.21 -48.45 24.46
C LEU A 167 24.96 -47.00 24.09
N GLU A 168 25.71 -46.06 24.66
CA GLU A 168 25.63 -44.64 24.35
C GLU A 168 26.03 -44.34 22.90
N ASP A 169 27.10 -44.98 22.41
CA ASP A 169 27.50 -44.86 20.98
C ASP A 169 26.40 -45.43 20.06
N ALA A 170 25.82 -46.59 20.38
CA ALA A 170 24.73 -47.18 19.61
C ALA A 170 23.47 -46.25 19.58
N ASN A 171 23.12 -45.63 20.73
CA ASN A 171 22.03 -44.65 20.79
C ASN A 171 22.30 -43.44 19.92
N SER A 172 23.53 -42.96 19.91
CA SER A 172 23.95 -41.83 19.09
C SER A 172 23.83 -42.12 17.58
N ARG A 173 24.23 -43.34 17.18
CA ARG A 173 24.06 -43.83 15.79
C ARG A 173 22.58 -43.97 15.43
N LEU A 174 21.77 -44.55 16.32
CA LEU A 174 20.32 -44.63 16.08
C LEU A 174 19.68 -43.25 15.90
N ALA A 175 20.02 -42.27 16.76
CA ALA A 175 19.49 -40.91 16.63
C ALA A 175 19.88 -40.25 15.30
N SER A 176 21.09 -40.54 14.78
CA SER A 176 21.51 -40.07 13.45
C SER A 176 20.72 -40.73 12.33
N ALA A 177 20.58 -42.04 12.35
CA ALA A 177 19.81 -42.79 11.35
C ALA A 177 18.32 -42.42 11.38
N GLU A 178 17.76 -42.13 12.54
CA GLU A 178 16.38 -41.69 12.70
C GLU A 178 16.14 -40.29 12.09
N ARG A 179 17.07 -39.35 12.28
CA ARG A 179 16.97 -38.05 11.61
C ARG A 179 16.98 -38.20 10.09
N GLN A 180 17.86 -39.03 9.54
CA GLN A 180 17.91 -39.28 8.08
C GLN A 180 16.62 -39.96 7.60
N TYR A 181 16.09 -40.91 8.34
CA TYR A 181 14.82 -41.56 8.00
C TYR A 181 13.66 -40.64 8.04
N ARG A 182 13.56 -39.75 9.03
CA ARG A 182 12.51 -38.68 9.07
C ARG A 182 12.60 -37.74 7.89
N SER A 183 13.81 -37.49 7.41
CA SER A 183 14.02 -36.61 6.24
C SER A 183 13.52 -37.20 4.91
N THR A 184 13.14 -38.51 4.87
CA THR A 184 12.48 -39.12 3.71
C THR A 184 11.01 -38.70 3.56
N THR A 185 10.42 -38.18 4.64
CA THR A 185 9.03 -37.71 4.64
C THR A 185 9.00 -36.20 4.73
N VAL A 186 8.45 -35.58 3.70
CA VAL A 186 8.32 -34.11 3.60
C VAL A 186 6.98 -33.69 4.18
N THR A 187 7.02 -32.81 5.18
CA THR A 187 5.81 -32.35 5.88
C THR A 187 5.67 -30.84 5.84
N ALA A 188 4.43 -30.35 5.89
CA ALA A 188 4.14 -28.92 5.97
C ALA A 188 4.60 -28.34 7.34
N PRO A 189 5.36 -27.23 7.36
CA PRO A 189 5.88 -26.65 8.60
C PRO A 189 4.83 -25.80 9.35
N PHE A 190 3.81 -25.31 8.63
CA PHE A 190 2.70 -24.50 9.17
C PHE A 190 1.43 -24.72 8.34
N ALA A 191 0.30 -24.23 8.86
CA ALA A 191 -0.96 -24.21 8.12
C ALA A 191 -0.90 -23.22 6.96
N GLY A 192 -1.22 -23.66 5.75
CA GLY A 192 -1.12 -22.84 4.56
C GLY A 192 -1.74 -23.48 3.34
N VAL A 193 -1.35 -22.99 2.19
CA VAL A 193 -1.75 -23.51 0.88
C VAL A 193 -0.49 -23.84 0.08
N VAL A 194 -0.51 -24.95 -0.64
CA VAL A 194 0.56 -25.30 -1.57
C VAL A 194 0.52 -24.34 -2.75
N SER A 195 1.53 -23.49 -2.85
CA SER A 195 1.67 -22.52 -3.95
C SER A 195 2.28 -23.17 -5.18
N ASP A 196 3.28 -24.03 -4.99
CA ASP A 196 4.00 -24.68 -6.08
C ASP A 196 4.43 -26.09 -5.72
N ARG A 197 4.48 -26.98 -6.72
CA ARG A 197 4.96 -28.36 -6.62
C ARG A 197 5.73 -28.73 -7.89
N PRO A 198 7.04 -28.43 -7.95
CA PRO A 198 7.87 -28.72 -9.12
C PRO A 198 8.23 -30.19 -9.32
N VAL A 199 7.83 -31.09 -8.43
CA VAL A 199 8.15 -32.53 -8.51
C VAL A 199 6.90 -33.39 -8.64
N SER A 200 7.06 -34.56 -9.25
CA SER A 200 6.02 -35.57 -9.43
C SER A 200 6.48 -36.93 -8.86
N ALA A 201 5.52 -37.81 -8.62
CA ALA A 201 5.84 -39.19 -8.26
C ALA A 201 6.66 -39.87 -9.39
N GLY A 202 7.74 -40.54 -9.02
CA GLY A 202 8.71 -41.13 -9.92
C GLY A 202 9.95 -40.28 -10.19
N ASP A 203 9.93 -38.96 -9.88
CA ASP A 203 11.09 -38.09 -10.06
C ASP A 203 12.22 -38.48 -9.10
N VAL A 204 13.47 -38.41 -9.59
CA VAL A 204 14.66 -38.58 -8.76
C VAL A 204 15.14 -37.24 -8.25
N VAL A 205 15.25 -37.13 -6.93
CA VAL A 205 15.64 -35.89 -6.23
C VAL A 205 16.96 -36.06 -5.49
N GLN A 206 17.67 -34.94 -5.32
CA GLN A 206 18.88 -34.83 -4.55
C GLN A 206 18.74 -33.79 -3.44
N PRO A 207 19.58 -33.80 -2.39
CA PRO A 207 19.56 -32.76 -1.39
C PRO A 207 19.64 -31.37 -1.99
N GLY A 208 18.69 -30.49 -1.58
CA GLY A 208 18.54 -29.14 -2.13
C GLY A 208 17.48 -28.99 -3.23
N THR A 209 17.02 -30.07 -3.87
CA THR A 209 15.93 -30.02 -4.87
C THR A 209 14.66 -29.49 -4.21
N ALA A 210 14.03 -28.44 -4.80
CA ALA A 210 12.74 -27.90 -4.34
C ALA A 210 11.63 -28.93 -4.60
N LEU A 211 10.81 -29.20 -3.60
CA LEU A 211 9.72 -30.17 -3.65
C LEU A 211 8.35 -29.51 -3.58
N TYR A 212 8.20 -28.59 -2.65
CA TYR A 212 6.95 -27.86 -2.41
C TYR A 212 7.26 -26.43 -1.96
N THR A 213 6.40 -25.52 -2.36
CA THR A 213 6.30 -24.19 -1.75
C THR A 213 4.96 -24.08 -1.04
N VAL A 214 5.00 -23.83 0.28
CA VAL A 214 3.81 -23.61 1.11
C VAL A 214 3.77 -22.18 1.55
N VAL A 215 2.63 -21.50 1.35
CA VAL A 215 2.40 -20.11 1.72
C VAL A 215 1.24 -19.99 2.69
N ASP A 216 1.32 -19.05 3.61
CA ASP A 216 0.20 -18.68 4.49
C ASP A 216 -0.51 -17.45 3.92
N PRO A 217 -1.69 -17.62 3.30
CA PRO A 217 -2.43 -16.52 2.71
C PRO A 217 -3.22 -15.67 3.71
N SER A 218 -3.19 -15.99 5.01
CA SER A 218 -3.99 -15.29 6.04
C SER A 218 -3.53 -13.87 6.32
N SER A 219 -2.25 -13.60 6.08
CA SER A 219 -1.67 -12.27 6.11
C SER A 219 -0.71 -12.06 4.95
N MET A 220 -0.72 -10.85 4.42
CA MET A 220 0.14 -10.44 3.32
C MET A 220 1.12 -9.37 3.80
N ARG A 221 2.25 -9.31 3.15
CA ARG A 221 3.27 -8.27 3.36
C ARG A 221 3.41 -7.48 2.06
N LEU A 222 3.25 -6.17 2.14
CA LEU A 222 3.64 -5.29 1.05
C LEU A 222 5.10 -4.87 1.28
N GLU A 223 5.95 -5.26 0.35
CA GLU A 223 7.32 -4.77 0.28
C GLU A 223 7.34 -3.53 -0.62
N ALA A 224 7.53 -2.37 -0.02
CA ALA A 224 7.47 -1.09 -0.71
C ALA A 224 8.73 -0.26 -0.47
N SER A 225 8.98 0.68 -1.37
CA SER A 225 10.12 1.58 -1.31
C SER A 225 9.67 3.03 -1.11
N VAL A 226 10.41 3.77 -0.28
CA VAL A 226 10.17 5.17 0.02
C VAL A 226 11.47 5.97 -0.19
N PRO A 227 11.43 7.16 -0.81
CA PRO A 227 12.59 8.03 -0.91
C PRO A 227 13.16 8.35 0.48
N ALA A 228 14.50 8.31 0.63
CA ALA A 228 15.17 8.55 1.91
C ALA A 228 14.86 9.93 2.51
N GLU A 229 14.59 10.93 1.67
CA GLU A 229 14.23 12.29 2.07
C GLU A 229 12.89 12.35 2.87
N GLN A 230 12.02 11.36 2.66
CA GLN A 230 10.70 11.29 3.33
C GLN A 230 10.70 10.33 4.52
N LEU A 231 11.86 9.78 4.88
CA LEU A 231 11.98 8.77 5.95
C LEU A 231 11.54 9.32 7.32
N SER A 232 11.72 10.61 7.57
CA SER A 232 11.30 11.26 8.82
C SER A 232 9.79 11.12 9.10
N LEU A 233 9.00 10.94 8.05
CA LEU A 233 7.55 10.75 8.12
C LEU A 233 7.13 9.28 8.31
N ILE A 234 8.08 8.34 8.18
CA ILE A 234 7.83 6.91 8.22
C ILE A 234 8.16 6.36 9.60
N ARG A 235 7.19 5.76 10.27
CA ARG A 235 7.36 5.11 11.56
C ARG A 235 6.61 3.79 11.60
N VAL A 236 7.13 2.85 12.38
CA VAL A 236 6.42 1.59 12.66
C VAL A 236 5.07 1.90 13.31
N GLY A 237 4.03 1.18 12.90
CA GLY A 237 2.65 1.36 13.37
C GLY A 237 1.82 2.35 12.56
N VAL A 238 2.43 3.17 11.69
CA VAL A 238 1.67 4.12 10.86
C VAL A 238 0.82 3.35 9.85
N PRO A 239 -0.48 3.71 9.72
CA PRO A 239 -1.36 3.08 8.74
C PRO A 239 -0.99 3.49 7.32
N VAL A 240 -1.21 2.55 6.40
CA VAL A 240 -0.99 2.71 4.96
C VAL A 240 -2.28 2.35 4.25
N ALA A 241 -2.83 3.28 3.49
CA ALA A 241 -3.94 3.03 2.59
C ALA A 241 -3.40 2.76 1.19
N PHE A 242 -3.83 1.68 0.55
CA PHE A 242 -3.32 1.27 -0.76
C PHE A 242 -4.39 0.59 -1.59
N THR A 243 -4.17 0.58 -2.90
CA THR A 243 -4.94 -0.14 -3.90
C THR A 243 -4.09 -1.25 -4.49
N VAL A 244 -4.70 -2.35 -4.90
CA VAL A 244 -4.02 -3.52 -5.45
C VAL A 244 -4.47 -3.71 -6.89
N SER A 245 -3.53 -3.96 -7.79
CA SER A 245 -3.81 -4.31 -9.18
C SER A 245 -4.69 -5.57 -9.23
N GLY A 246 -5.77 -5.52 -10.02
CA GLY A 246 -6.77 -6.62 -10.06
C GLY A 246 -7.97 -6.42 -9.14
N TYR A 247 -7.97 -5.41 -8.23
CA TYR A 247 -9.09 -5.09 -7.36
C TYR A 247 -9.51 -3.62 -7.49
N PRO A 248 -10.04 -3.21 -8.65
CA PRO A 248 -10.39 -1.80 -8.90
C PRO A 248 -11.48 -1.34 -7.91
N GLY A 249 -11.34 -0.11 -7.42
CA GLY A 249 -12.31 0.51 -6.49
C GLY A 249 -12.25 -0.01 -5.05
N ARG A 250 -11.37 -0.99 -4.73
CA ARG A 250 -11.18 -1.45 -3.35
C ARG A 250 -9.91 -0.84 -2.74
N GLN A 251 -10.09 -0.22 -1.60
CA GLN A 251 -8.99 0.27 -0.79
C GLN A 251 -8.72 -0.70 0.36
N PHE A 252 -7.45 -0.99 0.57
CA PHE A 252 -6.96 -1.85 1.64
C PHE A 252 -6.15 -1.01 2.63
N VAL A 253 -6.14 -1.44 3.87
CA VAL A 253 -5.37 -0.77 4.93
C VAL A 253 -4.42 -1.79 5.56
N GLY A 254 -3.16 -1.40 5.67
CA GLY A 254 -2.13 -2.12 6.38
C GLY A 254 -1.40 -1.21 7.36
N HIS A 255 -0.44 -1.76 8.09
CA HIS A 255 0.40 -1.00 9.04
C HIS A 255 1.87 -1.29 8.78
N ILE A 256 2.71 -0.27 8.85
CA ILE A 256 4.16 -0.43 8.75
C ILE A 256 4.64 -1.25 9.94
N THR A 257 5.23 -2.41 9.68
CA THR A 257 5.79 -3.29 10.72
C THR A 257 7.29 -3.15 10.84
N ARG A 258 7.96 -2.80 9.74
CA ARG A 258 9.41 -2.70 9.71
C ARG A 258 9.87 -1.68 8.67
N VAL A 259 10.92 -0.96 9.00
CA VAL A 259 11.66 -0.06 8.12
C VAL A 259 13.08 -0.59 8.02
N ASN A 260 13.61 -0.75 6.81
CA ASN A 260 14.98 -1.20 6.63
C ASN A 260 15.96 -0.13 7.16
N PRO A 261 16.98 -0.47 7.94
CA PRO A 261 17.94 0.49 8.46
C PRO A 261 18.91 1.04 7.40
N THR A 262 18.95 0.41 6.22
CA THR A 262 19.83 0.82 5.11
C THR A 262 19.03 1.26 3.90
N ALA A 263 19.45 2.36 3.26
CA ALA A 263 18.94 2.76 1.96
C ALA A 263 19.71 2.02 0.85
N ASP A 264 19.04 1.74 -0.24
CA ASP A 264 19.68 1.26 -1.46
C ASP A 264 20.59 2.37 -2.03
N PRO A 265 21.87 2.11 -2.25
CA PRO A 265 22.84 3.13 -2.67
C PRO A 265 22.59 3.64 -4.10
N THR A 266 21.93 2.85 -4.93
CA THR A 266 21.67 3.19 -6.34
C THR A 266 20.41 4.03 -6.49
N THR A 267 19.31 3.59 -5.84
CA THR A 267 18.00 4.23 -5.96
C THR A 267 17.74 5.29 -4.88
N ARG A 268 18.55 5.32 -3.80
CA ARG A 268 18.36 6.15 -2.60
C ARG A 268 17.01 5.95 -1.93
N GLN A 269 16.46 4.76 -2.07
CA GLN A 269 15.19 4.40 -1.46
C GLN A 269 15.40 3.51 -0.25
N VAL A 270 14.54 3.66 0.74
CA VAL A 270 14.48 2.81 1.92
C VAL A 270 13.33 1.84 1.77
N ARG A 271 13.61 0.55 1.96
CA ARG A 271 12.60 -0.49 1.91
C ARG A 271 11.79 -0.52 3.20
N ILE A 272 10.49 -0.56 3.07
CA ILE A 272 9.54 -0.68 4.18
C ILE A 272 8.67 -1.90 4.00
N TYR A 273 8.22 -2.46 5.09
CA TYR A 273 7.34 -3.63 5.11
C TYR A 273 6.03 -3.27 5.80
N VAL A 274 4.94 -3.49 5.10
CA VAL A 274 3.58 -3.22 5.58
C VAL A 274 2.85 -4.54 5.73
N SER A 275 2.38 -4.86 6.92
CA SER A 275 1.55 -6.04 7.16
C SER A 275 0.10 -5.73 6.86
N ILE A 276 -0.57 -6.66 6.19
CA ILE A 276 -1.92 -6.52 5.67
C ILE A 276 -2.73 -7.75 6.06
N PRO A 277 -3.71 -7.62 6.94
CA PRO A 277 -4.61 -8.72 7.26
C PRO A 277 -5.40 -9.17 6.03
N ASN A 278 -5.36 -10.45 5.73
CA ASN A 278 -6.07 -11.08 4.61
C ASN A 278 -6.99 -12.19 5.09
N ALA A 279 -7.83 -11.91 6.09
CA ALA A 279 -8.72 -12.90 6.70
C ALA A 279 -9.65 -13.59 5.68
N GLY A 280 -10.07 -12.88 4.64
CA GLY A 280 -10.87 -13.42 3.54
C GLY A 280 -10.07 -14.18 2.48
N ARG A 281 -8.74 -14.24 2.58
CA ARG A 281 -7.82 -14.87 1.60
C ARG A 281 -8.05 -14.40 0.16
N THR A 282 -8.53 -13.17 -0.01
CA THR A 282 -8.82 -12.59 -1.32
C THR A 282 -7.59 -12.03 -2.01
N LEU A 283 -6.63 -11.50 -1.24
CA LEU A 283 -5.38 -10.99 -1.80
C LEU A 283 -4.44 -12.16 -2.12
N VAL A 284 -3.81 -12.06 -3.29
CA VAL A 284 -2.86 -13.03 -3.82
C VAL A 284 -1.47 -12.42 -3.85
N GLY A 285 -0.44 -13.23 -3.59
CA GLY A 285 0.95 -12.81 -3.74
C GLY A 285 1.35 -12.51 -5.18
N GLY A 286 2.37 -11.68 -5.39
CA GLY A 286 2.86 -11.28 -6.70
C GLY A 286 2.14 -10.08 -7.32
N LEU A 287 1.04 -9.59 -6.73
CA LEU A 287 0.31 -8.45 -7.24
C LEU A 287 1.01 -7.13 -6.87
N PHE A 288 0.98 -6.18 -7.81
CA PHE A 288 1.46 -4.83 -7.55
C PHE A 288 0.44 -4.05 -6.73
N ALA A 289 0.94 -3.30 -5.76
CA ALA A 289 0.14 -2.41 -4.94
C ALA A 289 0.75 -1.00 -4.91
N SER A 290 -0.10 0.00 -4.94
CA SER A 290 0.27 1.40 -4.81
C SER A 290 -0.60 2.08 -3.76
N GLY A 291 0.00 2.96 -2.98
CA GLY A 291 -0.73 3.58 -1.88
C GLY A 291 0.00 4.74 -1.26
N ARG A 292 -0.46 5.11 -0.08
CA ARG A 292 0.08 6.24 0.67
C ARG A 292 0.16 5.93 2.16
N VAL A 293 1.25 6.36 2.75
CA VAL A 293 1.40 6.34 4.21
C VAL A 293 0.59 7.48 4.80
N SER A 294 -0.36 7.19 5.68
CA SER A 294 -1.22 8.18 6.31
C SER A 294 -0.50 8.85 7.48
N THR A 295 0.33 9.87 7.19
CA THR A 295 1.10 10.59 8.22
C THR A 295 0.28 11.69 8.90
N ALA A 296 -0.66 12.28 8.18
CA ALA A 296 -1.64 13.22 8.71
C ALA A 296 -2.99 12.98 8.05
N THR A 297 -4.01 12.84 8.87
CA THR A 297 -5.40 12.69 8.42
C THR A 297 -6.20 13.80 9.10
N LYS A 298 -6.88 14.63 8.31
CA LYS A 298 -7.73 15.70 8.81
C LYS A 298 -9.07 15.70 8.08
N ASN A 299 -10.12 16.01 8.82
CA ASN A 299 -11.41 16.35 8.25
C ASN A 299 -11.50 17.88 8.15
N GLY A 300 -11.75 18.37 6.96
CA GLY A 300 -11.78 19.81 6.72
C GLY A 300 -12.46 20.15 5.39
N LEU A 301 -12.52 21.44 5.09
CA LEU A 301 -12.98 21.90 3.80
C LEU A 301 -11.93 21.57 2.74
N VAL A 302 -12.32 20.83 1.74
CA VAL A 302 -11.44 20.35 0.68
C VAL A 302 -11.93 20.86 -0.67
N VAL A 303 -10.99 21.32 -1.49
CA VAL A 303 -11.21 21.77 -2.85
C VAL A 303 -10.21 21.11 -3.80
N PRO A 304 -10.53 20.96 -5.09
CA PRO A 304 -9.53 20.59 -6.08
C PRO A 304 -8.36 21.59 -6.08
N SER A 305 -7.13 21.11 -6.11
CA SER A 305 -5.95 21.99 -6.12
C SER A 305 -5.95 22.95 -7.31
N ALA A 306 -6.57 22.54 -8.42
CA ALA A 306 -6.79 23.36 -9.60
C ALA A 306 -7.72 24.57 -9.34
N ALA A 307 -8.47 24.60 -8.22
CA ALA A 307 -9.30 25.75 -7.84
C ALA A 307 -8.50 26.86 -7.15
N VAL A 308 -7.29 26.57 -6.68
CA VAL A 308 -6.47 27.50 -5.90
C VAL A 308 -5.40 28.13 -6.79
N ASP A 309 -5.43 29.44 -6.95
CA ASP A 309 -4.34 30.18 -7.61
C ASP A 309 -3.28 30.56 -6.58
N VAL A 310 -2.09 29.97 -6.73
CA VAL A 310 -0.92 30.19 -5.87
C VAL A 310 0.17 31.07 -6.53
N ARG A 311 -0.13 31.67 -7.70
CA ARG A 311 0.85 32.50 -8.44
C ARG A 311 1.07 33.88 -7.84
N GLY A 312 0.12 34.34 -7.00
CA GLY A 312 0.19 35.65 -6.30
C GLY A 312 0.97 35.54 -4.98
N THR A 313 1.04 36.65 -4.26
CA THR A 313 1.65 36.70 -2.90
C THR A 313 0.83 35.95 -1.85
N GLN A 314 -0.46 35.77 -2.07
CA GLN A 314 -1.36 34.99 -1.23
C GLN A 314 -2.20 34.05 -2.11
N PRO A 315 -2.46 32.82 -1.65
CA PRO A 315 -3.36 31.92 -2.34
C PRO A 315 -4.75 32.52 -2.44
N LEU A 316 -5.36 32.47 -3.62
CA LEU A 316 -6.71 32.96 -3.85
C LEU A 316 -7.54 31.93 -4.62
N VAL A 317 -8.85 32.02 -4.45
CA VAL A 317 -9.84 31.26 -5.23
C VAL A 317 -10.86 32.20 -5.83
N THR A 318 -11.44 31.85 -6.97
CA THR A 318 -12.55 32.57 -7.58
C THR A 318 -13.85 31.85 -7.23
N ARG A 319 -14.66 32.45 -6.35
CA ARG A 319 -15.95 31.94 -5.88
C ARG A 319 -17.10 32.59 -6.65
N VAL A 320 -18.17 31.84 -6.86
CA VAL A 320 -19.45 32.41 -7.37
C VAL A 320 -20.38 32.69 -6.18
N LYS A 321 -20.70 33.95 -5.94
CA LYS A 321 -21.63 34.38 -4.90
C LYS A 321 -22.68 35.32 -5.46
N GLY A 322 -23.96 34.99 -5.28
CA GLY A 322 -25.05 35.82 -5.84
C GLY A 322 -25.00 35.93 -7.36
N GLY A 323 -24.50 34.93 -8.09
CA GLY A 323 -24.37 34.94 -9.55
C GLY A 323 -23.24 35.81 -10.07
N LYS A 324 -22.28 36.23 -9.23
CA LYS A 324 -21.11 37.04 -9.62
C LYS A 324 -19.83 36.35 -9.16
N ALA A 325 -18.76 36.53 -9.96
CA ALA A 325 -17.42 36.06 -9.57
C ALA A 325 -16.84 36.98 -8.48
N GLU A 326 -16.24 36.37 -7.45
CA GLU A 326 -15.57 37.06 -6.35
C GLU A 326 -14.22 36.40 -6.09
N HIS A 327 -13.15 37.20 -5.99
CA HIS A 327 -11.85 36.70 -5.56
C HIS A 327 -11.80 36.68 -4.05
N VAL A 328 -11.46 35.51 -3.48
CA VAL A 328 -11.35 35.32 -2.02
C VAL A 328 -9.95 34.83 -1.69
N ASN A 329 -9.24 35.52 -0.81
CA ASN A 329 -7.99 35.05 -0.26
C ASN A 329 -8.27 33.90 0.69
N VAL A 330 -7.51 32.82 0.57
CA VAL A 330 -7.69 31.61 1.36
C VAL A 330 -6.40 31.23 2.08
N GLN A 331 -6.55 30.61 3.22
CA GLN A 331 -5.44 29.92 3.90
C GLN A 331 -5.51 28.45 3.54
N ILE A 332 -4.44 27.95 2.92
CA ILE A 332 -4.32 26.55 2.54
C ILE A 332 -3.67 25.75 3.66
N GLY A 333 -4.13 24.52 3.84
CA GLY A 333 -3.57 23.54 4.79
C GLY A 333 -2.83 22.41 4.07
N LEU A 334 -3.25 21.18 4.35
CA LEU A 334 -2.70 19.99 3.71
C LEU A 334 -3.06 19.96 2.22
N THR A 335 -2.11 19.54 1.39
CA THR A 335 -2.36 19.25 -0.04
C THR A 335 -2.08 17.79 -0.31
N ASP A 336 -3.07 17.11 -0.87
CA ASP A 336 -2.95 15.75 -1.36
C ASP A 336 -2.68 15.75 -2.86
N LYS A 337 -1.44 15.42 -3.22
CA LYS A 337 -1.01 15.38 -4.64
C LYS A 337 -1.60 14.21 -5.43
N SER A 338 -2.11 13.15 -4.77
CA SER A 338 -2.67 11.99 -5.48
C SER A 338 -4.12 12.15 -5.85
N THR A 339 -4.89 12.84 -5.01
CA THR A 339 -6.29 13.18 -5.26
C THR A 339 -6.43 14.58 -5.85
N GLU A 340 -5.29 15.30 -6.02
CA GLU A 340 -5.23 16.67 -6.48
C GLU A 340 -6.16 17.58 -5.69
N THR A 341 -6.20 17.41 -4.37
CA THR A 341 -7.06 18.18 -3.47
C THR A 341 -6.26 18.96 -2.44
N THR A 342 -6.79 20.09 -2.01
CA THR A 342 -6.17 20.98 -1.02
C THR A 342 -7.16 21.33 0.09
N GLU A 343 -6.71 21.23 1.33
CA GLU A 343 -7.45 21.67 2.51
C GLU A 343 -7.47 23.20 2.57
N ILE A 344 -8.64 23.77 2.87
CA ILE A 344 -8.81 25.20 3.12
C ILE A 344 -9.09 25.40 4.61
N LEU A 345 -8.19 26.12 5.28
CA LEU A 345 -8.28 26.42 6.71
C LEU A 345 -9.17 27.62 7.00
N ALA A 346 -9.20 28.60 6.08
CA ALA A 346 -9.99 29.80 6.23
C ALA A 346 -10.30 30.44 4.86
N GLY A 347 -11.40 31.19 4.77
CA GLY A 347 -11.81 31.95 3.59
C GLY A 347 -13.00 31.37 2.83
N LEU A 348 -13.37 30.10 3.05
CA LEU A 348 -14.50 29.44 2.38
C LEU A 348 -15.45 28.78 3.36
N MET A 349 -16.65 28.47 2.89
CA MET A 349 -17.67 27.68 3.61
C MET A 349 -18.04 26.45 2.79
N ALA A 350 -18.52 25.42 3.48
CA ALA A 350 -19.06 24.24 2.79
C ALA A 350 -20.25 24.66 1.90
N GLY A 351 -20.28 24.18 0.66
CA GLY A 351 -21.29 24.55 -0.32
C GLY A 351 -20.92 25.72 -1.22
N ASP A 352 -19.82 26.44 -0.95
CA ASP A 352 -19.34 27.48 -1.87
C ASP A 352 -19.00 26.86 -3.24
N THR A 353 -19.39 27.55 -4.32
CA THR A 353 -19.07 27.13 -5.69
C THR A 353 -17.85 27.88 -6.19
N LEU A 354 -16.82 27.15 -6.59
CA LEU A 354 -15.55 27.69 -7.09
C LEU A 354 -15.42 27.48 -8.59
N LEU A 355 -14.71 28.41 -9.24
CA LEU A 355 -14.37 28.30 -10.65
C LEU A 355 -13.02 27.62 -10.85
N LEU A 356 -12.93 26.77 -11.87
CA LEU A 356 -11.74 25.99 -12.22
C LEU A 356 -11.13 26.43 -13.54
N GLY A 357 -9.85 26.16 -13.74
CA GLY A 357 -9.16 26.32 -15.01
C GLY A 357 -9.25 27.75 -15.58
N ALA A 358 -9.63 27.87 -16.82
CA ALA A 358 -9.75 29.20 -17.50
C ALA A 358 -10.79 30.12 -16.85
N ALA A 359 -11.81 29.58 -16.19
CA ALA A 359 -12.84 30.38 -15.52
C ALA A 359 -12.33 31.09 -14.24
N GLN A 360 -11.19 30.72 -13.69
CA GLN A 360 -10.56 31.42 -12.56
C GLN A 360 -10.13 32.84 -12.92
N GLY A 361 -9.80 33.10 -14.20
CA GLY A 361 -9.40 34.40 -14.70
C GLY A 361 -10.54 35.39 -14.89
N ILE A 362 -11.78 35.03 -14.57
CA ILE A 362 -12.94 35.92 -14.67
C ILE A 362 -12.80 37.10 -13.69
N THR A 363 -12.90 38.31 -14.17
CA THR A 363 -12.76 39.53 -13.37
C THR A 363 -13.82 39.57 -12.26
N PRO A 364 -13.45 39.96 -11.02
CA PRO A 364 -14.40 40.13 -9.93
C PRO A 364 -15.55 41.06 -10.32
N GLY A 365 -16.78 40.70 -9.91
CA GLY A 365 -18.00 41.44 -10.22
C GLY A 365 -18.70 41.03 -11.52
N THR A 366 -18.04 40.24 -12.39
CA THR A 366 -18.65 39.74 -13.63
C THR A 366 -19.79 38.76 -13.31
N PRO A 367 -20.98 38.95 -13.95
CA PRO A 367 -22.07 38.00 -13.80
C PRO A 367 -21.68 36.63 -14.39
N VAL A 368 -21.88 35.58 -13.60
CA VAL A 368 -21.59 34.19 -13.99
C VAL A 368 -22.85 33.38 -13.88
N ARG A 369 -23.17 32.63 -14.92
CA ARG A 369 -24.27 31.66 -14.93
C ARG A 369 -23.65 30.27 -14.95
N VAL A 370 -23.90 29.51 -13.89
CA VAL A 370 -23.50 28.08 -13.79
C VAL A 370 -24.57 27.25 -14.48
N THR A 371 -24.18 26.47 -15.48
CA THR A 371 -25.08 25.53 -16.12
C THR A 371 -25.06 24.22 -15.30
N ALA A 372 -26.21 23.79 -14.76
CA ALA A 372 -26.31 22.53 -14.08
C ALA A 372 -26.00 21.36 -15.03
N PRO A 373 -25.36 20.26 -14.55
CA PRO A 373 -25.14 19.10 -15.38
C PRO A 373 -26.47 18.53 -15.88
N ALA A 374 -26.53 18.21 -17.16
CA ALA A 374 -27.74 17.75 -17.86
C ALA A 374 -28.18 16.32 -17.48
N ASN A 375 -27.89 15.83 -16.28
CA ASN A 375 -28.30 14.51 -15.81
C ASN A 375 -28.70 14.52 -14.33
N THR A 376 -29.90 15.07 -14.09
CA THR A 376 -30.72 14.56 -12.97
C THR A 376 -31.68 13.54 -13.59
N PRO A 377 -31.62 12.23 -13.26
CA PRO A 377 -32.67 11.31 -13.69
C PRO A 377 -33.98 11.82 -13.09
N ALA A 378 -34.94 12.09 -13.97
CA ALA A 378 -36.29 12.47 -13.58
C ALA A 378 -36.82 11.43 -12.58
N ALA A 379 -37.28 11.90 -11.42
CA ALA A 379 -38.02 11.10 -10.47
C ALA A 379 -39.16 10.39 -11.23
N VAL A 380 -39.06 9.07 -11.31
CA VAL A 380 -40.13 8.23 -11.80
C VAL A 380 -41.28 8.40 -10.81
N SER A 381 -42.26 9.20 -11.18
CA SER A 381 -43.54 9.28 -10.51
C SER A 381 -44.21 7.92 -10.70
N THR A 382 -44.20 7.10 -9.68
CA THR A 382 -45.00 5.86 -9.57
C THR A 382 -46.46 6.26 -9.44
N THR A 383 -47.13 6.32 -10.58
CA THR A 383 -48.60 6.41 -10.61
C THR A 383 -49.12 5.05 -10.16
N ALA A 384 -49.65 4.98 -8.95
CA ALA A 384 -50.45 3.88 -8.49
C ALA A 384 -51.74 3.83 -9.35
N GLY A 385 -51.83 2.86 -10.25
CA GLY A 385 -53.02 2.46 -10.96
C GLY A 385 -53.55 1.21 -10.29
N GLY A 386 -54.63 1.37 -9.52
CA GLY A 386 -55.39 0.24 -9.02
C GLY A 386 -56.24 -0.39 -10.14
N GLN A 387 -56.29 -1.68 -10.18
CA GLN A 387 -57.46 -2.58 -10.26
C GLN A 387 -56.97 -4.00 -9.98
#